data_dcfe25809f70b922e40300e9ffd4626f
#
_entry.id   dcfe25809f70b922e40300e9ffd4626f
#
_cell.length_a   1.000
_cell.length_b   1.000
_cell.length_c   1.000
_cell.angle_alpha   90.00
_cell.angle_beta   90.00
_cell.angle_gamma   90.00
#
_symmetry.space_group_name_H-M   'P 1'
#
loop_
_entity.id
_entity.type
_entity.pdbx_description
1 polymer ?
#
loop_
_entity_poly.entity_id
_entity_poly.type
_entity_poly.pdbx_seq_one_letter_code
_entity_poly.pdbx_strand_id
1 'polypeptide(L)'
;MKKNSTAAPARAQARAAKRRAAETGSQRNAVWAAFSLSVLAAAGAFGAGYGPFRNALEDRYGLSIFVRMTDENTFERPDPQAPPPAAVMFLDNSVKRVAAVFDTQEFNLAAVRRGARVPRVFVATLPEDIDQLRTVNDKRNTFIRTLLPMILAVNERIATDRRYLLELRRRVEAGETLPPADEAWLKTLADRYKITSRGKTFDWAGLLERVDVVPPSLALAQSIVETGWGASAPARRSNALFGMIGGDGTDTAKLAAFESLYASVQAYVHNLNTFIAYTDFRRQRAVLRVEGKAVEGHALALTLQRYSELGLEYTRHIQAVIEKESLAPFDGAQLAVPRNEG
;
A
#
# COMPACT_ATOMS: atom_id res chain seq x y z
N MET A 1 37.33 12.01 54.55
CA MET A 1 36.95 11.49 53.24
C MET A 1 35.43 11.41 53.14
N LYS A 2 34.78 12.36 52.47
CA LYS A 2 33.32 12.40 52.30
C LYS A 2 32.98 11.95 50.88
N LYS A 3 32.28 10.81 50.71
CA LYS A 3 31.67 10.39 49.47
C LYS A 3 30.33 11.10 49.29
N ASN A 4 30.25 12.03 48.37
CA ASN A 4 29.01 12.68 47.98
C ASN A 4 28.23 11.77 47.06
N SER A 5 26.99 11.45 47.45
CA SER A 5 26.00 10.69 46.72
C SER A 5 25.29 11.60 45.70
N THR A 6 25.60 11.45 44.40
CA THR A 6 24.97 12.18 43.28
C THR A 6 23.77 11.43 42.66
N ALA A 7 23.18 10.44 43.33
CA ALA A 7 22.15 9.56 42.76
C ALA A 7 20.68 10.06 42.91
N ALA A 8 20.44 11.11 43.69
CA ALA A 8 19.07 11.58 43.95
C ALA A 8 18.39 12.33 42.79
N PRO A 9 19.05 13.23 42.04
CA PRO A 9 18.39 14.01 41.00
C PRO A 9 18.01 13.14 39.74
N ALA A 10 18.79 12.14 39.43
CA ALA A 10 18.51 11.28 38.26
C ALA A 10 17.24 10.41 38.42
N ARG A 11 17.00 9.93 39.66
CA ARG A 11 15.76 9.15 39.96
C ARG A 11 14.51 10.02 39.96
N ALA A 12 14.60 11.28 40.34
CA ALA A 12 13.48 12.22 40.27
C ALA A 12 13.11 12.58 38.84
N GLN A 13 14.10 12.80 37.96
CA GLN A 13 13.88 13.06 36.53
C GLN A 13 13.28 11.83 35.79
N ALA A 14 13.75 10.64 36.10
CA ALA A 14 13.20 9.41 35.53
C ALA A 14 11.74 9.15 35.94
N ARG A 15 11.38 9.48 37.21
CA ARG A 15 9.99 9.40 37.67
C ARG A 15 9.08 10.45 37.01
N ALA A 16 9.57 11.68 36.81
CA ALA A 16 8.84 12.74 36.11
C ALA A 16 8.61 12.40 34.64
N ALA A 17 9.61 11.83 33.94
CA ALA A 17 9.48 11.36 32.58
C ALA A 17 8.47 10.21 32.45
N LYS A 18 8.48 9.27 33.41
CA LYS A 18 7.53 8.15 33.42
C LYS A 18 6.08 8.60 33.73
N ARG A 19 5.89 9.62 34.55
CA ARG A 19 4.58 10.25 34.78
C ARG A 19 4.06 10.95 33.52
N ARG A 20 4.88 11.77 32.87
CA ARG A 20 4.51 12.43 31.59
C ARG A 20 4.16 11.42 30.48
N ALA A 21 4.90 10.32 30.37
CA ALA A 21 4.58 9.26 29.42
C ALA A 21 3.26 8.53 29.76
N ALA A 22 2.92 8.38 31.03
CA ALA A 22 1.65 7.79 31.48
C ALA A 22 0.45 8.73 31.21
N GLU A 23 0.62 10.03 31.44
CA GLU A 23 -0.40 11.06 31.20
C GLU A 23 -0.69 11.24 29.70
N THR A 24 0.35 11.24 28.86
CA THR A 24 0.17 11.28 27.39
C THR A 24 -0.45 9.98 26.86
N GLY A 25 -0.16 8.82 27.45
CA GLY A 25 -0.81 7.56 27.13
C GLY A 25 -2.29 7.55 27.50
N SER A 26 -2.64 8.09 28.67
CA SER A 26 -4.04 8.19 29.14
C SER A 26 -4.86 9.16 28.30
N GLN A 27 -4.33 10.32 27.94
CA GLN A 27 -5.01 11.28 27.04
C GLN A 27 -5.19 10.71 25.64
N ARG A 28 -4.20 10.01 25.09
CA ARG A 28 -4.33 9.29 23.80
C ARG A 28 -5.41 8.22 23.85
N ASN A 29 -5.49 7.44 24.93
CA ASN A 29 -6.53 6.42 25.09
C ASN A 29 -7.93 7.02 25.25
N ALA A 30 -8.07 8.18 25.93
CA ALA A 30 -9.33 8.90 26.05
C ALA A 30 -9.81 9.49 24.72
N VAL A 31 -8.89 10.02 23.90
CA VAL A 31 -9.19 10.49 22.54
C VAL A 31 -9.64 9.34 21.64
N TRP A 32 -9.00 8.18 21.75
CA TRP A 32 -9.37 7.00 20.96
C TRP A 32 -10.68 6.35 21.43
N ALA A 33 -10.98 6.36 22.74
CA ALA A 33 -12.27 5.90 23.25
C ALA A 33 -13.42 6.82 22.82
N ALA A 34 -13.23 8.14 22.83
CA ALA A 34 -14.18 9.12 22.31
C ALA A 34 -14.35 8.98 20.79
N PHE A 35 -13.28 8.70 20.06
CA PHE A 35 -13.31 8.49 18.61
C PHE A 35 -14.04 7.19 18.23
N SER A 36 -13.83 6.10 18.97
CA SER A 36 -14.55 4.83 18.78
C SER A 36 -16.05 4.96 19.04
N LEU A 37 -16.46 5.76 20.01
CA LEU A 37 -17.87 6.05 20.27
C LEU A 37 -18.49 6.97 19.22
N SER A 38 -17.74 7.92 18.68
CA SER A 38 -18.23 8.81 17.60
C SER A 38 -18.41 8.07 16.27
N VAL A 39 -17.55 7.11 15.96
CA VAL A 39 -17.69 6.25 14.78
C VAL A 39 -18.87 5.32 14.90
N LEU A 40 -19.17 4.78 16.08
CA LEU A 40 -20.36 3.96 16.33
C LEU A 40 -21.65 4.78 16.28
N ALA A 41 -21.65 6.04 16.74
CA ALA A 41 -22.79 6.93 16.65
C ALA A 41 -23.08 7.39 15.19
N ALA A 42 -22.04 7.62 14.40
CA ALA A 42 -22.17 7.93 12.97
C ALA A 42 -22.70 6.72 12.17
N ALA A 43 -22.29 5.49 12.51
CA ALA A 43 -22.75 4.28 11.86
C ALA A 43 -24.24 3.98 12.16
N GLY A 44 -24.74 4.35 13.35
CA GLY A 44 -26.14 4.18 13.75
C GLY A 44 -27.13 5.18 13.11
N ALA A 45 -26.66 6.34 12.64
CA ALA A 45 -27.49 7.38 12.02
C ALA A 45 -27.68 7.21 10.51
N PHE A 46 -27.02 6.24 9.86
CA PHE A 46 -26.96 6.08 8.41
C PHE A 46 -27.93 5.03 7.83
N GLY A 47 -28.96 4.63 8.56
CA GLY A 47 -29.92 3.61 8.14
C GLY A 47 -30.96 4.03 7.08
N ALA A 48 -31.01 5.27 6.63
CA ALA A 48 -32.01 5.71 5.64
C ALA A 48 -31.46 6.82 4.75
N GLY A 49 -30.92 6.51 3.58
CA GLY A 49 -30.63 7.53 2.57
C GLY A 49 -29.31 7.41 1.80
N TYR A 50 -28.90 6.24 1.36
CA TYR A 50 -27.61 5.99 0.69
C TYR A 50 -27.51 6.49 -0.76
N GLY A 51 -28.62 6.84 -1.43
CA GLY A 51 -28.64 7.28 -2.83
C GLY A 51 -27.85 8.56 -3.11
N PRO A 52 -28.06 9.66 -2.38
CA PRO A 52 -27.41 10.96 -2.67
C PRO A 52 -25.90 10.97 -2.30
N PHE A 53 -25.50 10.15 -1.32
CA PHE A 53 -24.11 10.12 -0.84
C PHE A 53 -23.19 9.35 -1.79
N ARG A 54 -23.72 8.33 -2.47
CA ARG A 54 -23.00 7.55 -3.49
C ARG A 54 -22.58 8.44 -4.67
N ASN A 55 -23.49 9.24 -5.19
CA ASN A 55 -23.26 10.13 -6.32
C ASN A 55 -22.28 11.29 -5.96
N ALA A 56 -22.33 11.78 -4.71
CA ALA A 56 -21.43 12.83 -4.25
C ALA A 56 -19.97 12.34 -4.07
N LEU A 57 -19.75 11.05 -3.80
CA LEU A 57 -18.42 10.45 -3.71
C LEU A 57 -17.85 10.13 -5.10
N GLU A 58 -18.69 9.72 -6.05
CA GLU A 58 -18.30 9.48 -7.44
C GLU A 58 -17.92 10.78 -8.16
N ASP A 59 -18.70 11.86 -7.98
CA ASP A 59 -18.46 13.17 -8.62
C ASP A 59 -17.27 13.93 -8.02
N ARG A 60 -17.00 13.77 -6.74
CA ARG A 60 -16.02 14.62 -6.03
C ARG A 60 -14.58 14.08 -6.09
N TYR A 61 -14.40 12.78 -6.31
CA TYR A 61 -13.09 12.13 -6.18
C TYR A 61 -12.58 11.43 -7.44
N GLY A 62 -13.27 11.58 -8.58
CA GLY A 62 -12.81 11.02 -9.86
C GLY A 62 -12.63 9.50 -9.83
N LEU A 63 -13.19 8.84 -8.83
CA LEU A 63 -13.30 7.40 -8.77
C LEU A 63 -14.44 6.96 -9.69
N SER A 64 -14.28 7.18 -10.99
CA SER A 64 -15.05 6.41 -11.97
C SER A 64 -14.57 4.95 -11.83
N ILE A 65 -15.09 4.32 -10.80
CA ILE A 65 -15.07 2.88 -10.65
C ILE A 65 -16.01 2.40 -11.76
N PHE A 66 -15.45 2.11 -12.94
CA PHE A 66 -16.15 1.32 -13.94
C PHE A 66 -16.31 -0.09 -13.36
N VAL A 67 -17.29 -0.22 -12.46
CA VAL A 67 -17.94 -1.50 -12.26
C VAL A 67 -18.67 -1.75 -13.57
N ARG A 68 -18.20 -2.71 -14.35
CA ARG A 68 -19.01 -3.30 -15.41
C ARG A 68 -20.21 -3.89 -14.69
N MET A 69 -21.29 -3.12 -14.61
CA MET A 69 -22.60 -3.67 -14.28
C MET A 69 -23.01 -4.50 -15.50
N THR A 70 -22.77 -5.80 -15.44
CA THR A 70 -23.60 -6.73 -16.20
C THR A 70 -25.00 -6.57 -15.61
N ASP A 71 -26.04 -6.65 -16.44
CA ASP A 71 -27.45 -6.30 -16.18
C ASP A 71 -28.16 -7.05 -15.02
N GLU A 72 -27.43 -7.70 -14.15
CA GLU A 72 -27.84 -8.21 -12.86
C GLU A 72 -26.80 -7.81 -11.82
N ASN A 73 -27.24 -7.20 -10.76
CA ASN A 73 -26.55 -6.63 -9.58
C ASN A 73 -25.58 -7.62 -8.88
N THR A 74 -24.84 -8.44 -9.61
CA THR A 74 -23.91 -9.43 -9.08
C THR A 74 -22.48 -8.89 -9.16
N PHE A 75 -21.95 -8.47 -8.02
CA PHE A 75 -20.51 -8.30 -7.85
C PHE A 75 -19.84 -9.66 -8.07
N GLU A 76 -19.06 -9.78 -9.14
CA GLU A 76 -18.29 -10.99 -9.39
C GLU A 76 -17.29 -11.18 -8.25
N ARG A 77 -17.31 -12.38 -7.64
CA ARG A 77 -16.39 -12.73 -6.58
C ARG A 77 -14.96 -12.81 -7.13
N PRO A 78 -14.01 -12.01 -6.57
CA PRO A 78 -12.64 -12.07 -7.03
C PRO A 78 -12.03 -13.45 -6.74
N ASP A 79 -11.23 -13.97 -7.68
CA ASP A 79 -10.43 -15.16 -7.42
C ASP A 79 -9.25 -14.80 -6.50
N PRO A 80 -9.21 -15.31 -5.27
CA PRO A 80 -8.12 -15.02 -4.35
C PRO A 80 -6.77 -15.61 -4.81
N GLN A 81 -6.80 -16.58 -5.71
CA GLN A 81 -5.62 -17.24 -6.28
C GLN A 81 -5.31 -16.82 -7.72
N ALA A 82 -6.01 -15.79 -8.24
CA ALA A 82 -5.75 -15.30 -9.59
C ALA A 82 -4.24 -15.10 -9.83
N PRO A 83 -3.69 -15.56 -10.96
CA PRO A 83 -2.28 -15.43 -11.25
C PRO A 83 -1.88 -13.95 -11.35
N PRO A 84 -0.58 -13.63 -11.16
CA PRO A 84 -0.07 -12.30 -11.46
C PRO A 84 -0.29 -11.97 -12.94
N PRO A 85 -0.35 -10.68 -13.31
CA PRO A 85 -0.43 -10.30 -14.70
C PRO A 85 0.77 -10.87 -15.48
N ALA A 86 0.51 -11.32 -16.70
CA ALA A 86 1.56 -11.86 -17.55
C ALA A 86 2.67 -10.80 -17.75
N ALA A 87 3.89 -11.16 -17.37
CA ALA A 87 5.05 -10.29 -17.53
C ALA A 87 5.77 -10.57 -18.85
N VAL A 88 6.24 -9.51 -19.50
CA VAL A 88 7.10 -9.65 -20.68
C VAL A 88 8.50 -10.03 -20.19
N MET A 89 8.98 -11.18 -20.61
CA MET A 89 10.36 -11.60 -20.43
C MET A 89 11.14 -11.35 -21.72
N PHE A 90 12.27 -10.67 -21.60
CA PHE A 90 13.14 -10.40 -22.72
C PHE A 90 14.35 -11.34 -22.70
N LEU A 91 14.71 -11.89 -23.87
CA LEU A 91 15.99 -12.60 -24.03
C LEU A 91 17.19 -11.64 -23.86
N ASP A 92 17.03 -10.38 -24.30
CA ASP A 92 17.91 -9.25 -24.07
C ASP A 92 17.18 -8.25 -23.15
N ASN A 93 17.43 -8.32 -21.85
CA ASN A 93 16.80 -7.44 -20.85
C ASN A 93 17.60 -6.13 -20.70
N SER A 94 17.95 -5.51 -21.82
CA SER A 94 18.62 -4.20 -21.84
C SER A 94 17.63 -3.04 -21.72
N VAL A 95 18.12 -1.92 -21.20
CA VAL A 95 17.36 -0.65 -21.17
C VAL A 95 16.81 -0.30 -22.55
N LYS A 96 17.62 -0.48 -23.61
CA LYS A 96 17.20 -0.20 -25.00
C LYS A 96 15.96 -1.02 -25.39
N ARG A 97 15.94 -2.30 -25.05
CA ARG A 97 14.82 -3.19 -25.37
C ARG A 97 13.56 -2.83 -24.61
N VAL A 98 13.70 -2.62 -23.30
CA VAL A 98 12.59 -2.24 -22.43
C VAL A 98 12.04 -0.87 -22.82
N ALA A 99 12.90 0.11 -23.11
CA ALA A 99 12.47 1.43 -23.58
C ALA A 99 11.68 1.34 -24.90
N ALA A 100 12.13 0.53 -25.86
CA ALA A 100 11.41 0.34 -27.13
C ALA A 100 9.98 -0.18 -26.93
N VAL A 101 9.77 -1.10 -25.99
CA VAL A 101 8.42 -1.58 -25.65
C VAL A 101 7.57 -0.48 -25.05
N PHE A 102 8.12 0.29 -24.11
CA PHE A 102 7.40 1.41 -23.50
C PHE A 102 7.03 2.49 -24.54
N ASP A 103 7.92 2.75 -25.49
CA ASP A 103 7.69 3.74 -26.53
C ASP A 103 6.63 3.28 -27.54
N THR A 104 6.61 1.98 -27.89
CA THR A 104 5.54 1.36 -28.71
C THR A 104 4.16 1.49 -28.06
N GLN A 105 4.11 1.52 -26.73
CA GLN A 105 2.89 1.69 -25.96
C GLN A 105 2.61 3.16 -25.59
N GLU A 106 3.35 4.10 -26.16
CA GLU A 106 3.23 5.54 -25.88
C GLU A 106 3.30 5.89 -24.37
N PHE A 107 4.05 5.09 -23.61
CA PHE A 107 4.12 5.25 -22.17
C PHE A 107 4.95 6.49 -21.78
N ASN A 108 4.26 7.60 -21.57
CA ASN A 108 4.83 8.89 -21.23
C ASN A 108 4.48 9.31 -19.80
N LEU A 109 5.48 9.42 -18.91
CA LEU A 109 5.27 9.79 -17.51
C LEU A 109 4.71 11.19 -17.32
N ALA A 110 5.04 12.15 -18.20
CA ALA A 110 4.48 13.47 -18.12
C ALA A 110 2.97 13.49 -18.48
N ALA A 111 2.55 12.66 -19.41
CA ALA A 111 1.13 12.45 -19.71
C ALA A 111 0.41 11.76 -18.54
N VAL A 112 1.02 10.75 -17.92
CA VAL A 112 0.46 10.07 -16.73
C VAL A 112 0.27 11.05 -15.56
N ARG A 113 1.24 11.93 -15.30
CA ARG A 113 1.09 12.98 -14.27
C ARG A 113 -0.07 13.93 -14.53
N ARG A 114 -0.54 14.04 -15.79
CA ARG A 114 -1.71 14.83 -16.19
C ARG A 114 -2.99 14.01 -16.32
N GLY A 115 -2.97 12.73 -15.89
CA GLY A 115 -4.15 11.87 -15.86
C GLY A 115 -4.25 10.84 -17.00
N ALA A 116 -3.25 10.73 -17.88
CA ALA A 116 -3.23 9.62 -18.83
C ALA A 116 -3.11 8.27 -18.14
N ARG A 117 -3.70 7.24 -18.72
CA ARG A 117 -3.61 5.88 -18.16
C ARG A 117 -2.23 5.27 -18.41
N VAL A 118 -1.81 4.44 -17.46
CA VAL A 118 -0.56 3.68 -17.53
C VAL A 118 -0.78 2.42 -18.37
N PRO A 119 0.02 2.16 -19.40
CA PRO A 119 -0.09 0.95 -20.18
C PRO A 119 0.13 -0.32 -19.34
N ARG A 120 -0.56 -1.40 -19.69
CA ARG A 120 -0.41 -2.72 -19.02
C ARG A 120 0.83 -3.45 -19.56
N VAL A 121 1.99 -2.87 -19.34
CA VAL A 121 3.28 -3.49 -19.68
C VAL A 121 3.99 -3.88 -18.40
N PHE A 122 4.15 -5.17 -18.19
CA PHE A 122 4.74 -5.74 -17.00
C PHE A 122 6.07 -6.40 -17.36
N VAL A 123 7.16 -5.89 -16.81
CA VAL A 123 8.52 -6.40 -17.03
C VAL A 123 8.93 -7.27 -15.85
N ALA A 124 9.41 -8.47 -16.07
CA ALA A 124 9.69 -9.44 -15.00
C ALA A 124 10.82 -9.00 -14.06
N THR A 125 11.86 -8.36 -14.63
CA THR A 125 13.07 -7.93 -13.90
C THR A 125 13.49 -6.53 -14.34
N LEU A 126 14.30 -5.84 -13.52
CA LEU A 126 14.93 -4.58 -13.95
C LEU A 126 15.89 -4.82 -15.12
N PRO A 127 16.04 -3.85 -16.05
CA PRO A 127 17.07 -3.93 -17.06
C PRO A 127 18.46 -4.11 -16.43
N GLU A 128 19.27 -5.02 -16.99
CA GLU A 128 20.58 -5.39 -16.42
C GLU A 128 21.58 -4.22 -16.44
N ASP A 129 21.46 -3.35 -17.44
CA ASP A 129 22.33 -2.20 -17.70
C ASP A 129 21.76 -0.87 -17.20
N ILE A 130 20.73 -0.88 -16.34
CA ILE A 130 20.09 0.34 -15.81
C ILE A 130 21.08 1.24 -15.04
N ASP A 131 22.11 0.66 -14.43
CA ASP A 131 23.16 1.38 -13.72
C ASP A 131 24.15 2.08 -14.65
N GLN A 132 24.22 1.65 -15.92
CA GLN A 132 25.12 2.20 -16.94
C GLN A 132 24.52 3.41 -17.69
N LEU A 133 23.24 3.74 -17.42
CA LEU A 133 22.60 4.90 -18.00
C LEU A 133 23.34 6.20 -17.64
N ARG A 134 23.73 6.94 -18.69
CA ARG A 134 24.57 8.15 -18.56
C ARG A 134 23.84 9.33 -17.94
N THR A 135 22.55 9.49 -18.24
CA THR A 135 21.78 10.60 -17.72
C THR A 135 20.93 10.16 -16.53
N VAL A 136 20.82 11.05 -15.53
CA VAL A 136 19.94 10.83 -14.37
C VAL A 136 18.49 10.71 -14.79
N ASN A 137 18.07 11.48 -15.79
CA ASN A 137 16.69 11.46 -16.28
C ASN A 137 16.32 10.14 -16.95
N ASP A 138 17.21 9.56 -17.76
CA ASP A 138 16.94 8.27 -18.39
C ASP A 138 16.79 7.16 -17.33
N LYS A 139 17.66 7.19 -16.31
CA LYS A 139 17.59 6.23 -15.20
C LYS A 139 16.26 6.36 -14.45
N ARG A 140 15.86 7.57 -14.10
CA ARG A 140 14.59 7.86 -13.41
C ARG A 140 13.39 7.42 -14.23
N ASN A 141 13.35 7.79 -15.50
CA ASN A 141 12.26 7.45 -16.41
C ASN A 141 12.15 5.93 -16.60
N THR A 142 13.26 5.24 -16.83
CA THR A 142 13.27 3.79 -16.99
C THR A 142 12.80 3.11 -15.72
N PHE A 143 13.29 3.49 -14.54
CA PHE A 143 12.91 2.89 -13.29
C PHE A 143 11.42 3.08 -12.97
N ILE A 144 10.90 4.30 -13.09
CA ILE A 144 9.49 4.58 -12.83
C ILE A 144 8.58 3.87 -13.83
N ARG A 145 8.90 3.90 -15.13
CA ARG A 145 8.12 3.19 -16.17
C ARG A 145 8.12 1.67 -15.94
N THR A 146 9.17 1.12 -15.36
CA THR A 146 9.25 -0.30 -15.01
C THR A 146 8.41 -0.65 -13.78
N LEU A 147 8.45 0.17 -12.71
CA LEU A 147 7.81 -0.17 -11.44
C LEU A 147 6.34 0.27 -11.34
N LEU A 148 5.99 1.42 -11.89
CA LEU A 148 4.65 1.99 -11.74
C LEU A 148 3.53 1.02 -12.20
N PRO A 149 3.62 0.34 -13.36
CA PRO A 149 2.59 -0.62 -13.75
C PRO A 149 2.43 -1.77 -12.75
N MET A 150 3.53 -2.25 -12.15
CA MET A 150 3.51 -3.33 -11.15
C MET A 150 2.78 -2.91 -9.87
N ILE A 151 3.10 -1.70 -9.37
CA ILE A 151 2.46 -1.14 -8.18
C ILE A 151 0.96 -0.97 -8.42
N LEU A 152 0.58 -0.45 -9.58
CA LEU A 152 -0.82 -0.27 -9.94
C LEU A 152 -1.56 -1.60 -10.10
N ALA A 153 -0.93 -2.64 -10.65
CA ALA A 153 -1.55 -3.96 -10.80
C ALA A 153 -1.80 -4.63 -9.43
N VAL A 154 -0.85 -4.53 -8.51
CA VAL A 154 -1.03 -5.01 -7.13
C VAL A 154 -2.17 -4.24 -6.44
N ASN A 155 -2.19 -2.92 -6.57
CA ASN A 155 -3.24 -2.09 -5.99
C ASN A 155 -4.63 -2.35 -6.61
N GLU A 156 -4.72 -2.56 -7.92
CA GLU A 156 -5.97 -2.88 -8.62
C GLU A 156 -6.59 -4.18 -8.08
N ARG A 157 -5.76 -5.21 -7.85
CA ARG A 157 -6.20 -6.46 -7.24
C ARG A 157 -6.73 -6.24 -5.82
N ILE A 158 -5.99 -5.52 -4.98
CA ILE A 158 -6.40 -5.23 -3.61
C ILE A 158 -7.68 -4.38 -3.59
N ALA A 159 -7.79 -3.41 -4.48
CA ALA A 159 -9.00 -2.59 -4.60
C ALA A 159 -10.22 -3.42 -5.03
N THR A 160 -10.03 -4.44 -5.86
CA THR A 160 -11.09 -5.39 -6.22
C THR A 160 -11.50 -6.25 -5.03
N ASP A 161 -10.54 -6.83 -4.30
CA ASP A 161 -10.83 -7.55 -3.06
C ASP A 161 -11.56 -6.67 -2.04
N ARG A 162 -11.13 -5.42 -1.87
CA ARG A 162 -11.76 -4.47 -0.95
C ARG A 162 -13.20 -4.12 -1.33
N ARG A 163 -13.48 -3.92 -2.62
CA ARG A 163 -14.86 -3.65 -3.08
C ARG A 163 -15.78 -4.81 -2.77
N TYR A 164 -15.34 -6.02 -3.04
CA TYR A 164 -16.14 -7.21 -2.75
C TYR A 164 -16.34 -7.40 -1.23
N LEU A 165 -15.28 -7.15 -0.43
CA LEU A 165 -15.36 -7.16 1.03
C LEU A 165 -16.41 -6.16 1.56
N LEU A 166 -16.45 -4.94 1.03
CA LEU A 166 -17.42 -3.91 1.40
C LEU A 166 -18.85 -4.34 1.03
N GLU A 167 -19.04 -4.98 -0.12
CA GLU A 167 -20.36 -5.49 -0.54
C GLU A 167 -20.83 -6.63 0.37
N LEU A 168 -19.96 -7.59 0.70
CA LEU A 168 -20.33 -8.67 1.63
C LEU A 168 -20.67 -8.14 3.02
N ARG A 169 -19.91 -7.14 3.49
CA ARG A 169 -20.22 -6.47 4.75
C ARG A 169 -21.60 -5.81 4.70
N ARG A 170 -21.92 -5.05 3.64
CA ARG A 170 -23.22 -4.40 3.45
C ARG A 170 -24.37 -5.41 3.50
N ARG A 171 -24.20 -6.57 2.85
CA ARG A 171 -25.22 -7.65 2.84
C ARG A 171 -25.46 -8.21 4.24
N VAL A 172 -24.38 -8.48 4.99
CA VAL A 172 -24.49 -8.95 6.38
C VAL A 172 -25.14 -7.91 7.29
N GLU A 173 -24.79 -6.63 7.14
CA GLU A 173 -25.42 -5.52 7.88
C GLU A 173 -26.91 -5.36 7.54
N ALA A 174 -27.33 -5.76 6.33
CA ALA A 174 -28.73 -5.82 5.93
C ALA A 174 -29.47 -7.08 6.42
N GLY A 175 -28.80 -7.96 7.18
CA GLY A 175 -29.37 -9.19 7.71
C GLY A 175 -29.35 -10.38 6.74
N GLU A 176 -28.67 -10.27 5.60
CA GLU A 176 -28.52 -11.36 4.66
C GLU A 176 -27.57 -12.44 5.17
N THR A 177 -27.89 -13.71 4.93
CA THR A 177 -26.97 -14.83 5.14
C THR A 177 -26.08 -14.97 3.92
N LEU A 178 -24.77 -14.99 4.13
CA LEU A 178 -23.84 -15.18 3.04
C LEU A 178 -23.86 -16.62 2.50
N PRO A 179 -23.76 -16.81 1.18
CA PRO A 179 -23.55 -18.13 0.60
C PRO A 179 -22.24 -18.76 1.11
N PRO A 180 -22.14 -20.10 1.19
CA PRO A 180 -20.94 -20.79 1.66
C PRO A 180 -19.67 -20.41 0.90
N ALA A 181 -19.79 -20.11 -0.39
CA ALA A 181 -18.65 -19.70 -1.21
C ALA A 181 -18.11 -18.31 -0.85
N ASP A 182 -18.98 -17.39 -0.38
CA ASP A 182 -18.58 -16.06 0.09
C ASP A 182 -17.95 -16.13 1.48
N GLU A 183 -18.48 -16.99 2.35
CA GLU A 183 -17.86 -17.27 3.65
C GLU A 183 -16.44 -17.88 3.49
N ALA A 184 -16.28 -18.82 2.55
CA ALA A 184 -14.96 -19.41 2.23
C ALA A 184 -13.99 -18.37 1.67
N TRP A 185 -14.46 -17.47 0.80
CA TRP A 185 -13.66 -16.36 0.29
C TRP A 185 -13.20 -15.41 1.40
N LEU A 186 -14.12 -15.01 2.30
CA LEU A 186 -13.80 -14.17 3.46
C LEU A 186 -12.77 -14.82 4.37
N LYS A 187 -12.89 -16.13 4.61
CA LYS A 187 -11.90 -16.88 5.40
C LYS A 187 -10.53 -16.87 4.74
N THR A 188 -10.45 -17.15 3.45
CA THR A 188 -9.20 -17.11 2.69
C THR A 188 -8.58 -15.70 2.72
N LEU A 189 -9.40 -14.65 2.62
CA LEU A 189 -8.93 -13.28 2.72
C LEU A 189 -8.42 -12.96 4.13
N ALA A 190 -9.16 -13.35 5.17
CA ALA A 190 -8.76 -13.16 6.57
C ALA A 190 -7.43 -13.84 6.87
N ASP A 191 -7.26 -15.09 6.44
CA ASP A 191 -6.01 -15.85 6.61
C ASP A 191 -4.84 -15.16 5.91
N ARG A 192 -5.03 -14.70 4.65
CA ARG A 192 -4.03 -13.94 3.89
C ARG A 192 -3.60 -12.68 4.64
N TYR A 193 -4.53 -11.93 5.18
CA TYR A 193 -4.25 -10.68 5.88
C TYR A 193 -4.00 -10.88 7.39
N LYS A 194 -3.80 -12.12 7.86
CA LYS A 194 -3.49 -12.47 9.25
C LYS A 194 -4.52 -11.92 10.24
N ILE A 195 -5.79 -12.00 9.88
CA ILE A 195 -6.94 -11.66 10.72
C ILE A 195 -7.50 -12.93 11.33
N THR A 196 -7.56 -12.98 12.64
CA THR A 196 -8.14 -14.12 13.36
C THR A 196 -9.65 -14.01 13.38
N SER A 197 -10.35 -14.91 12.67
CA SER A 197 -11.80 -15.06 12.78
C SER A 197 -12.14 -15.86 14.05
N ARG A 198 -13.12 -15.42 14.80
CA ARG A 198 -13.66 -16.15 15.97
C ARG A 198 -15.01 -16.77 15.59
N GLY A 199 -15.00 -18.06 15.27
CA GLY A 199 -16.20 -18.77 14.83
C GLY A 199 -16.74 -18.24 13.49
N LYS A 200 -18.06 -17.93 13.46
CA LYS A 200 -18.72 -17.34 12.26
C LYS A 200 -18.64 -15.82 12.18
N THR A 201 -18.01 -15.17 13.14
CA THR A 201 -17.92 -13.69 13.18
C THR A 201 -16.61 -13.24 12.56
N PHE A 202 -16.69 -12.45 11.50
CA PHE A 202 -15.55 -11.83 10.85
C PHE A 202 -15.19 -10.49 11.50
N ASP A 203 -13.91 -10.23 11.68
CA ASP A 203 -13.40 -8.91 12.07
C ASP A 203 -13.40 -7.98 10.85
N TRP A 204 -14.56 -7.41 10.55
CA TRP A 204 -14.73 -6.49 9.42
C TRP A 204 -13.83 -5.25 9.52
N ALA A 205 -13.64 -4.73 10.73
CA ALA A 205 -12.81 -3.55 10.96
C ALA A 205 -11.34 -3.87 10.67
N GLY A 206 -10.84 -4.98 11.19
CA GLY A 206 -9.48 -5.44 10.92
C GLY A 206 -9.24 -5.77 9.45
N LEU A 207 -10.22 -6.39 8.77
CA LEU A 207 -10.15 -6.66 7.35
C LEU A 207 -10.07 -5.34 6.55
N LEU A 208 -10.95 -4.38 6.81
CA LEU A 208 -10.99 -3.10 6.10
C LEU A 208 -9.77 -2.21 6.40
N GLU A 209 -9.13 -2.35 7.57
CA GLU A 209 -7.87 -1.69 7.87
C GLU A 209 -6.71 -2.26 7.04
N ARG A 210 -6.70 -3.59 6.81
CA ARG A 210 -5.59 -4.28 6.15
C ARG A 210 -5.75 -4.47 4.64
N VAL A 211 -6.97 -4.72 4.16
CA VAL A 211 -7.27 -4.89 2.74
C VAL A 211 -7.42 -3.51 2.08
N ASP A 212 -6.30 -2.82 1.86
CA ASP A 212 -6.30 -1.51 1.20
C ASP A 212 -4.98 -1.26 0.45
N VAL A 213 -5.02 -0.36 -0.51
CA VAL A 213 -3.92 -0.02 -1.41
C VAL A 213 -2.78 0.73 -0.68
N VAL A 214 -1.59 0.67 -1.26
CA VAL A 214 -0.45 1.51 -0.87
C VAL A 214 -0.27 2.59 -1.95
N PRO A 215 -0.17 3.88 -1.59
CA PRO A 215 0.03 4.94 -2.57
C PRO A 215 1.23 4.67 -3.48
N PRO A 216 1.08 4.77 -4.81
CA PRO A 216 2.17 4.58 -5.74
C PRO A 216 3.37 5.49 -5.49
N SER A 217 3.15 6.75 -5.11
CA SER A 217 4.23 7.69 -4.77
C SER A 217 5.09 7.19 -3.62
N LEU A 218 4.47 6.60 -2.60
CA LEU A 218 5.16 6.04 -1.44
C LEU A 218 6.00 4.81 -1.82
N ALA A 219 5.39 3.87 -2.54
CA ALA A 219 6.08 2.66 -2.99
C ALA A 219 7.26 2.99 -3.92
N LEU A 220 7.08 3.93 -4.86
CA LEU A 220 8.16 4.42 -5.72
C LEU A 220 9.27 5.07 -4.90
N ALA A 221 8.95 5.98 -3.97
CA ALA A 221 9.96 6.68 -3.18
C ALA A 221 10.78 5.72 -2.31
N GLN A 222 10.14 4.75 -1.65
CA GLN A 222 10.85 3.74 -0.87
C GLN A 222 11.76 2.89 -1.76
N SER A 223 11.27 2.39 -2.90
CA SER A 223 12.12 1.60 -3.80
C SER A 223 13.27 2.41 -4.41
N ILE A 224 13.09 3.70 -4.66
CA ILE A 224 14.17 4.61 -5.10
C ILE A 224 15.27 4.71 -4.04
N VAL A 225 14.89 4.91 -2.78
CA VAL A 225 15.83 5.05 -1.66
C VAL A 225 16.57 3.74 -1.40
N GLU A 226 15.85 2.62 -1.37
CA GLU A 226 16.42 1.30 -1.08
C GLU A 226 17.34 0.77 -2.20
N THR A 227 17.11 1.18 -3.46
CA THR A 227 17.82 0.59 -4.61
C THR A 227 18.76 1.56 -5.34
N GLY A 228 18.71 2.86 -5.01
CA GLY A 228 19.41 3.88 -5.80
C GLY A 228 18.96 3.90 -7.26
N TRP A 229 17.63 3.94 -7.50
CA TRP A 229 17.04 3.88 -8.84
C TRP A 229 17.31 2.54 -9.56
N GLY A 230 17.29 1.45 -8.84
CA GLY A 230 17.53 0.12 -9.38
C GLY A 230 19.01 -0.19 -9.67
N ALA A 231 19.93 0.70 -9.31
CA ALA A 231 21.35 0.49 -9.57
C ALA A 231 22.00 -0.54 -8.65
N SER A 232 21.40 -0.87 -7.50
CA SER A 232 21.95 -1.84 -6.57
C SER A 232 21.96 -3.26 -7.15
N ALA A 233 23.01 -4.04 -6.85
CA ALA A 233 23.12 -5.43 -7.32
C ALA A 233 21.96 -6.32 -6.82
N PRO A 234 21.48 -6.23 -5.56
CA PRO A 234 20.33 -6.99 -5.11
C PRO A 234 19.05 -6.66 -5.88
N ALA A 235 18.80 -5.39 -6.22
CA ALA A 235 17.64 -5.00 -7.01
C ALA A 235 17.64 -5.65 -8.39
N ARG A 236 18.78 -5.69 -9.08
CA ARG A 236 18.93 -6.25 -10.42
C ARG A 236 18.95 -7.78 -10.46
N ARG A 237 19.62 -8.42 -9.48
CA ARG A 237 19.84 -9.88 -9.49
C ARG A 237 18.77 -10.66 -8.76
N SER A 238 18.07 -10.04 -7.81
CA SER A 238 17.16 -10.72 -6.90
C SER A 238 15.81 -10.03 -6.78
N ASN A 239 15.53 -9.00 -7.61
CA ASN A 239 14.33 -8.17 -7.52
C ASN A 239 14.08 -7.60 -6.11
N ALA A 240 15.14 -7.37 -5.32
CA ALA A 240 15.07 -6.86 -3.95
C ALA A 240 14.86 -5.34 -3.96
N LEU A 241 13.60 -4.90 -4.14
CA LEU A 241 13.27 -3.50 -4.38
C LEU A 241 13.06 -2.66 -3.12
N PHE A 242 12.78 -3.27 -1.98
CA PHE A 242 12.27 -2.58 -0.78
C PHE A 242 13.08 -2.88 0.49
N GLY A 243 14.32 -3.33 0.39
CA GLY A 243 15.16 -3.60 1.55
C GLY A 243 14.62 -4.68 2.51
N MET A 244 13.65 -5.49 2.07
CA MET A 244 13.03 -6.51 2.91
C MET A 244 14.04 -7.60 3.25
N ILE A 245 14.04 -8.00 4.51
CA ILE A 245 14.90 -9.10 4.99
C ILE A 245 14.15 -10.41 4.78
N GLY A 246 14.79 -11.37 4.12
CA GLY A 246 14.33 -12.74 3.97
C GLY A 246 15.06 -13.66 4.94
N GLY A 247 14.44 -14.80 5.25
CA GLY A 247 15.01 -15.85 6.10
C GLY A 247 14.10 -16.26 7.24
N ASP A 248 14.45 -17.36 7.85
CA ASP A 248 13.74 -18.01 8.97
C ASP A 248 14.12 -17.45 10.36
N GLY A 249 14.77 -16.29 10.41
CA GLY A 249 15.20 -15.66 11.66
C GLY A 249 16.57 -16.17 12.15
N THR A 250 17.27 -17.01 11.38
CA THR A 250 18.64 -17.42 11.69
C THR A 250 19.66 -16.40 11.19
N ASP A 251 20.45 -15.94 12.05
CA ASP A 251 21.64 -15.10 12.21
C ASP A 251 22.34 -14.41 11.02
N THR A 252 21.85 -14.46 9.79
CA THR A 252 22.36 -13.63 8.68
C THR A 252 21.19 -12.98 7.96
N ALA A 253 20.94 -11.69 8.29
CA ALA A 253 19.95 -10.86 7.60
C ALA A 253 20.33 -10.74 6.10
N LYS A 254 19.81 -11.64 5.27
CA LYS A 254 19.92 -11.56 3.81
C LYS A 254 18.70 -10.82 3.27
N LEU A 255 18.93 -9.95 2.27
CA LEU A 255 17.83 -9.36 1.53
C LEU A 255 16.97 -10.45 0.89
N ALA A 256 15.65 -10.29 0.96
CA ALA A 256 14.73 -11.21 0.32
C ALA A 256 14.91 -11.17 -1.20
N ALA A 257 14.95 -12.36 -1.81
CA ALA A 257 14.97 -12.52 -3.26
C ALA A 257 13.54 -12.86 -3.74
N PHE A 258 13.17 -12.31 -4.89
CA PHE A 258 11.85 -12.51 -5.48
C PHE A 258 11.98 -13.01 -6.93
N GLU A 259 11.04 -13.81 -7.36
CA GLU A 259 10.98 -14.37 -8.71
C GLU A 259 10.72 -13.28 -9.80
N SER A 260 10.06 -12.19 -9.41
CA SER A 260 9.72 -11.09 -10.30
C SER A 260 9.59 -9.77 -9.56
N LEU A 261 9.60 -8.65 -10.30
CA LEU A 261 9.29 -7.32 -9.75
C LEU A 261 7.87 -7.26 -9.15
N TYR A 262 6.91 -7.95 -9.78
CA TYR A 262 5.56 -8.03 -9.27
C TYR A 262 5.51 -8.72 -7.90
N ALA A 263 6.20 -9.85 -7.75
CA ALA A 263 6.28 -10.57 -6.47
C ALA A 263 6.93 -9.72 -5.38
N SER A 264 7.96 -8.95 -5.72
CA SER A 264 8.61 -8.00 -4.78
C SER A 264 7.65 -6.90 -4.32
N VAL A 265 6.92 -6.27 -5.26
CA VAL A 265 5.90 -5.26 -4.94
C VAL A 265 4.76 -5.85 -4.12
N GLN A 266 4.28 -7.05 -4.49
CA GLN A 266 3.21 -7.74 -3.76
C GLN A 266 3.62 -8.04 -2.31
N ALA A 267 4.83 -8.56 -2.11
CA ALA A 267 5.38 -8.83 -0.79
C ALA A 267 5.51 -7.55 0.06
N TYR A 268 6.01 -6.47 -0.53
CA TYR A 268 6.11 -5.17 0.13
C TYR A 268 4.73 -4.64 0.57
N VAL A 269 3.75 -4.60 -0.33
CA VAL A 269 2.40 -4.12 -0.01
C VAL A 269 1.75 -5.01 1.06
N HIS A 270 1.92 -6.34 0.95
CA HIS A 270 1.44 -7.28 1.95
C HIS A 270 2.09 -7.05 3.33
N ASN A 271 3.38 -6.77 3.37
CA ASN A 271 4.10 -6.47 4.60
C ASN A 271 3.55 -5.21 5.29
N LEU A 272 3.35 -4.10 4.57
CA LEU A 272 2.74 -2.89 5.12
C LEU A 272 1.31 -3.15 5.63
N ASN A 273 0.58 -4.02 4.95
CA ASN A 273 -0.80 -4.34 5.28
C ASN A 273 -0.96 -5.32 6.46
N THR A 274 0.08 -6.12 6.81
CA THR A 274 -0.07 -7.18 7.80
C THR A 274 0.88 -7.08 9.00
N PHE A 275 2.10 -6.57 8.81
CA PHE A 275 3.09 -6.58 9.87
C PHE A 275 2.78 -5.56 10.97
N ILE A 276 3.00 -5.96 12.22
CA ILE A 276 2.60 -5.16 13.39
C ILE A 276 3.30 -3.79 13.45
N ALA A 277 4.52 -3.68 12.96
CA ALA A 277 5.27 -2.42 12.95
C ALA A 277 4.56 -1.31 12.16
N TYR A 278 3.69 -1.64 11.19
CA TYR A 278 3.01 -0.69 10.31
C TYR A 278 1.55 -0.46 10.68
N THR A 279 1.18 -0.70 11.93
CA THR A 279 -0.18 -0.45 12.44
C THR A 279 -0.56 1.03 12.32
N ASP A 280 0.36 1.96 12.60
CA ASP A 280 0.08 3.40 12.50
C ASP A 280 -0.17 3.82 11.03
N PHE A 281 0.54 3.23 10.07
CA PHE A 281 0.29 3.41 8.63
C PHE A 281 -1.15 3.00 8.26
N ARG A 282 -1.56 1.81 8.65
CA ARG A 282 -2.90 1.29 8.35
C ARG A 282 -4.00 2.12 8.99
N ARG A 283 -3.84 2.49 10.26
CA ARG A 283 -4.79 3.33 10.99
C ARG A 283 -4.95 4.70 10.36
N GLN A 284 -3.84 5.36 10.04
CA GLN A 284 -3.89 6.67 9.40
C GLN A 284 -4.57 6.59 8.04
N ARG A 285 -4.28 5.56 7.23
CA ARG A 285 -4.95 5.30 5.96
C ARG A 285 -6.45 5.08 6.14
N ALA A 286 -6.85 4.30 7.15
CA ALA A 286 -8.26 4.09 7.47
C ALA A 286 -8.97 5.38 7.88
N VAL A 287 -8.31 6.25 8.66
CA VAL A 287 -8.84 7.59 9.01
C VAL A 287 -9.09 8.42 7.75
N LEU A 288 -8.12 8.49 6.83
CA LEU A 288 -8.29 9.22 5.57
C LEU A 288 -9.49 8.70 4.77
N ARG A 289 -9.70 7.38 4.74
CA ARG A 289 -10.87 6.75 4.10
C ARG A 289 -12.20 7.18 4.73
N VAL A 290 -12.28 7.18 6.07
CA VAL A 290 -13.48 7.61 6.80
C VAL A 290 -13.78 9.10 6.57
N GLU A 291 -12.73 9.93 6.51
CA GLU A 291 -12.85 11.36 6.26
C GLU A 291 -13.09 11.70 4.77
N GLY A 292 -13.13 10.71 3.88
CA GLY A 292 -13.26 10.92 2.44
C GLY A 292 -12.09 11.67 1.82
N LYS A 293 -10.92 11.65 2.47
CA LYS A 293 -9.70 12.30 1.97
C LYS A 293 -8.90 11.37 1.07
N ALA A 294 -8.10 11.95 0.20
CA ALA A 294 -7.18 11.21 -0.63
C ALA A 294 -6.15 10.45 0.22
N VAL A 295 -5.83 9.22 -0.19
CA VAL A 295 -4.80 8.39 0.43
C VAL A 295 -3.48 8.71 -0.27
N GLU A 296 -2.78 9.73 0.25
CA GLU A 296 -1.56 10.27 -0.35
C GLU A 296 -0.29 9.71 0.30
N GLY A 297 0.68 9.33 -0.52
CA GLY A 297 1.92 8.73 -0.05
C GLY A 297 2.77 9.69 0.80
N HIS A 298 2.77 10.97 0.47
CA HIS A 298 3.49 11.99 1.24
C HIS A 298 3.01 12.07 2.70
N ALA A 299 1.70 12.13 2.92
CA ALA A 299 1.12 12.17 4.26
C ALA A 299 1.38 10.86 5.04
N LEU A 300 1.23 9.71 4.37
CA LEU A 300 1.41 8.41 4.99
C LEU A 300 2.88 8.05 5.26
N ALA A 301 3.84 8.66 4.57
CA ALA A 301 5.27 8.40 4.80
C ALA A 301 5.66 8.61 6.27
N LEU A 302 5.12 9.63 6.95
CA LEU A 302 5.43 9.94 8.35
C LEU A 302 5.08 8.83 9.35
N THR A 303 4.19 7.91 8.96
CA THR A 303 3.78 6.80 9.82
C THR A 303 4.75 5.61 9.76
N LEU A 304 5.71 5.61 8.84
CA LEU A 304 6.64 4.51 8.59
C LEU A 304 7.97 4.63 9.33
N GLN A 305 7.98 5.23 10.54
CA GLN A 305 9.19 5.42 11.33
C GLN A 305 9.89 4.10 11.71
N ARG A 306 9.16 2.99 11.74
CA ARG A 306 9.69 1.66 12.05
C ARG A 306 10.18 0.89 10.82
N TYR A 307 10.17 1.51 9.65
CA TYR A 307 10.66 0.90 8.42
C TYR A 307 12.20 0.86 8.37
N SER A 308 12.83 1.86 8.96
CA SER A 308 14.29 1.98 9.04
C SER A 308 14.71 2.38 10.46
N GLU A 309 15.93 2.02 10.84
CA GLU A 309 16.55 2.45 12.10
C GLU A 309 16.68 3.98 12.20
N LEU A 310 16.71 4.69 11.08
CA LEU A 310 16.74 6.15 11.02
C LEU A 310 15.41 6.81 11.43
N GLY A 311 14.34 6.06 11.60
CA GLY A 311 13.08 6.54 12.15
C GLY A 311 12.52 7.75 11.40
N LEU A 312 12.39 8.88 12.10
CA LEU A 312 11.81 10.11 11.53
C LEU A 312 12.66 10.72 10.40
N GLU A 313 13.97 10.57 10.43
CA GLU A 313 14.86 11.03 9.36
C GLU A 313 14.58 10.29 8.06
N TYR A 314 14.42 8.97 8.12
CA TYR A 314 13.99 8.16 6.97
C TYR A 314 12.68 8.66 6.38
N THR A 315 11.65 8.86 7.21
CA THR A 315 10.33 9.26 6.72
C THR A 315 10.34 10.64 6.06
N ARG A 316 11.12 11.59 6.60
CA ARG A 316 11.35 12.90 5.97
C ARG A 316 12.11 12.80 4.66
N HIS A 317 13.08 11.87 4.59
CA HIS A 317 13.78 11.61 3.34
C HIS A 317 12.83 11.04 2.26
N ILE A 318 11.95 10.12 2.62
CA ILE A 318 10.90 9.62 1.70
C ILE A 318 10.00 10.77 1.22
N GLN A 319 9.55 11.65 2.10
CA GLN A 319 8.77 12.83 1.71
C GLN A 319 9.52 13.72 0.73
N ALA A 320 10.77 14.03 1.01
CA ALA A 320 11.62 14.84 0.13
C ALA A 320 11.81 14.20 -1.25
N VAL A 321 11.91 12.85 -1.32
CA VAL A 321 11.98 12.13 -2.61
C VAL A 321 10.65 12.24 -3.35
N ILE A 322 9.50 12.09 -2.69
CA ILE A 322 8.18 12.24 -3.30
C ILE A 322 8.04 13.62 -3.94
N GLU A 323 8.44 14.67 -3.23
CA GLU A 323 8.38 16.06 -3.69
C GLU A 323 9.34 16.30 -4.86
N LYS A 324 10.63 16.02 -4.65
CA LYS A 324 11.71 16.26 -5.62
C LYS A 324 11.47 15.56 -6.96
N GLU A 325 10.96 14.35 -6.92
CA GLU A 325 10.73 13.54 -8.12
C GLU A 325 9.30 13.68 -8.67
N SER A 326 8.47 14.58 -8.08
CA SER A 326 7.08 14.83 -8.46
C SER A 326 6.28 13.52 -8.57
N LEU A 327 6.31 12.69 -7.50
CA LEU A 327 5.67 11.39 -7.49
C LEU A 327 4.19 11.44 -7.07
N ALA A 328 3.77 12.47 -6.33
CA ALA A 328 2.40 12.59 -5.81
C ALA A 328 1.30 12.42 -6.88
N PRO A 329 1.43 12.92 -8.12
CA PRO A 329 0.40 12.70 -9.15
C PRO A 329 0.17 11.23 -9.50
N PHE A 330 1.12 10.33 -9.21
CA PHE A 330 0.95 8.90 -9.46
C PHE A 330 0.00 8.22 -8.47
N ASP A 331 -0.35 8.86 -7.34
CA ASP A 331 -1.32 8.30 -6.39
C ASP A 331 -2.73 8.19 -6.99
N GLY A 332 -3.05 9.02 -7.98
CA GLY A 332 -4.27 8.93 -8.79
C GLY A 332 -4.14 8.14 -10.10
N ALA A 333 -2.95 7.61 -10.42
CA ALA A 333 -2.74 6.92 -11.67
C ALA A 333 -3.51 5.58 -11.75
N GLN A 334 -3.94 5.22 -12.94
CA GLN A 334 -4.69 4.00 -13.23
C GLN A 334 -4.11 3.26 -14.43
N LEU A 335 -4.19 1.94 -14.42
CA LEU A 335 -3.86 1.13 -15.58
C LEU A 335 -4.88 1.35 -16.72
N ALA A 336 -4.41 1.20 -17.94
CA ALA A 336 -5.29 1.12 -19.10
C ALA A 336 -6.26 -0.05 -18.97
N VAL A 337 -7.47 0.11 -19.51
CA VAL A 337 -8.44 -0.99 -19.56
C VAL A 337 -7.86 -2.12 -20.41
N PRO A 338 -7.95 -3.40 -19.98
CA PRO A 338 -7.53 -4.51 -20.82
C PRO A 338 -8.21 -4.42 -22.19
N ARG A 339 -7.44 -4.54 -23.28
CA ARG A 339 -8.03 -4.72 -24.59
C ARG A 339 -8.61 -6.14 -24.63
N ASN A 340 -9.91 -6.27 -24.87
CA ASN A 340 -10.47 -7.56 -25.26
C ASN A 340 -9.90 -7.85 -26.65
N GLU A 341 -8.89 -8.70 -26.72
CA GLU A 341 -8.53 -9.34 -27.99
C GLU A 341 -9.70 -10.27 -28.32
N GLY A 342 -10.57 -9.81 -29.26
CA GLY A 342 -11.68 -10.57 -29.80
C GLY A 342 -11.21 -11.69 -30.70
#